data_185550a65335270349abdf9ea8ad0db6
#
_entry.id   185550a65335270349abdf9ea8ad0db6
#
_cell.length_a   1.000
_cell.length_b   1.000
_cell.length_c   1.000
_cell.angle_alpha   90.00
_cell.angle_beta   90.00
_cell.angle_gamma   90.00
#
_symmetry.space_group_name_H-M   'P 1'
#
loop_
_entity.id
_entity.type
_entity.pdbx_description
1 polymer ?
#
loop_
_entity_poly.entity_id
_entity_poly.type
_entity_poly.pdbx_seq_one_letter_code
_entity_poly.pdbx_strand_id
1 'polypeptide(L)'
;MNILDHMGNTPIVEIKNIYNQKFGRVWVKLEEFNPGGSIKSRVGLKMINDAEEAGLLSNGSRLIEPTGGNTGIGLALASAIKGYKLTLVIPDNFSEEKVNTLKRYGVDILRSDHRTGPGSHIRMVHDILKEESQYIFLDQFSNISNPNSHYLFTGNEIIIQMKNNISAFICGVGSGGTIAGVGRRLKELNAEIKIIGVQPNGCDIKNGIFTPHKIEAIAVGIIPPFIDFDQIDHFIDVDIEEVQEIRDYLTRKESIFIGISSGANILAAMKLSKQFKNTENIVTVAPDSGRSYI
;
A
#
# COMPACT_ATOMS: atom_id res chain seq x y z
N MET A 1 8.63 -16.65 19.24
CA MET A 1 7.54 -15.83 18.67
C MET A 1 7.86 -14.38 18.91
N ASN A 2 7.88 -13.54 17.89
CA ASN A 2 8.12 -12.11 17.99
C ASN A 2 7.02 -11.35 17.22
N ILE A 3 7.10 -10.01 17.13
CA ILE A 3 6.05 -9.19 16.51
C ILE A 3 5.87 -9.47 15.01
N LEU A 4 6.91 -9.92 14.30
CA LEU A 4 6.83 -10.26 12.87
C LEU A 4 5.97 -11.49 12.60
N ASP A 5 5.86 -12.40 13.57
CA ASP A 5 5.02 -13.62 13.48
C ASP A 5 3.51 -13.31 13.48
N HIS A 6 3.16 -12.07 13.83
CA HIS A 6 1.78 -11.56 13.82
C HIS A 6 1.46 -10.71 12.57
N MET A 7 2.31 -10.76 11.55
CA MET A 7 2.07 -10.07 10.28
C MET A 7 0.95 -10.74 9.51
N GLY A 8 -0.02 -9.96 9.06
CA GLY A 8 -1.15 -10.51 8.30
C GLY A 8 -2.33 -10.91 9.16
N ASN A 9 -3.20 -11.76 8.60
CA ASN A 9 -4.47 -12.17 9.18
C ASN A 9 -5.33 -11.00 9.68
N THR A 10 -5.20 -9.86 8.98
CA THR A 10 -5.94 -8.64 9.29
C THR A 10 -7.43 -8.85 9.09
N PRO A 11 -8.30 -8.18 9.87
CA PRO A 11 -9.74 -8.37 9.74
C PRO A 11 -10.26 -7.85 8.40
N ILE A 12 -11.35 -8.48 7.91
CA ILE A 12 -12.18 -7.98 6.83
C ILE A 12 -13.57 -7.69 7.37
N VAL A 13 -14.11 -6.52 7.06
CA VAL A 13 -15.41 -6.06 7.57
C VAL A 13 -16.31 -5.61 6.43
N GLU A 14 -17.60 -5.83 6.57
CA GLU A 14 -18.62 -5.30 5.65
C GLU A 14 -19.00 -3.89 6.08
N ILE A 15 -19.03 -2.94 5.13
CA ILE A 15 -19.60 -1.61 5.33
C ILE A 15 -21.11 -1.69 5.14
N LYS A 16 -21.91 -1.41 6.17
CA LYS A 16 -23.35 -1.69 6.15
C LYS A 16 -24.23 -0.45 6.05
N ASN A 17 -23.81 0.67 6.64
CA ASN A 17 -24.69 1.80 6.85
C ASN A 17 -24.63 2.85 5.75
N ILE A 18 -23.87 2.62 4.69
CA ILE A 18 -23.49 3.66 3.75
C ILE A 18 -24.18 3.54 2.38
N TYR A 19 -24.81 2.43 2.07
CA TYR A 19 -25.38 2.22 0.75
C TYR A 19 -26.71 1.49 0.76
N ASN A 20 -27.42 1.59 -0.37
CA ASN A 20 -28.68 0.93 -0.57
C ASN A 20 -28.46 -0.61 -0.62
N GLN A 21 -29.19 -1.36 0.19
CA GLN A 21 -29.13 -2.83 0.26
C GLN A 21 -29.44 -3.56 -1.06
N LYS A 22 -29.84 -2.83 -2.11
CA LYS A 22 -30.04 -3.38 -3.46
C LYS A 22 -28.74 -3.56 -4.25
N PHE A 23 -27.66 -2.90 -3.84
CA PHE A 23 -26.36 -2.89 -4.52
C PHE A 23 -25.43 -3.98 -3.99
N GLY A 24 -24.33 -4.21 -4.70
CA GLY A 24 -23.26 -5.12 -4.29
C GLY A 24 -22.70 -4.76 -2.90
N ARG A 25 -22.32 -5.78 -2.15
CA ARG A 25 -21.82 -5.64 -0.77
C ARG A 25 -20.35 -5.25 -0.78
N VAL A 26 -19.98 -4.21 -0.04
CA VAL A 26 -18.60 -3.73 0.05
C VAL A 26 -17.93 -4.27 1.31
N TRP A 27 -16.80 -4.94 1.11
CA TRP A 27 -15.97 -5.52 2.15
C TRP A 27 -14.60 -4.86 2.17
N VAL A 28 -14.11 -4.52 3.35
CA VAL A 28 -12.85 -3.77 3.53
C VAL A 28 -11.90 -4.56 4.40
N LYS A 29 -10.71 -4.87 3.87
CA LYS A 29 -9.63 -5.48 4.62
C LYS A 29 -8.82 -4.40 5.33
N LEU A 30 -8.82 -4.44 6.67
CA LEU A 30 -8.26 -3.40 7.53
C LEU A 30 -6.76 -3.67 7.79
N GLU A 31 -5.90 -3.13 6.96
CA GLU A 31 -4.45 -3.38 7.02
C GLU A 31 -3.71 -2.57 8.11
N GLU A 32 -4.39 -1.65 8.78
CA GLU A 32 -3.87 -0.99 9.98
C GLU A 32 -3.61 -1.96 11.13
N PHE A 33 -4.23 -3.13 11.12
CA PHE A 33 -4.03 -4.18 12.13
C PHE A 33 -2.73 -4.96 11.97
N ASN A 34 -1.95 -4.71 10.93
CA ASN A 34 -0.59 -5.22 10.88
C ASN A 34 0.29 -4.57 11.96
N PRO A 35 1.27 -5.27 12.51
CA PRO A 35 2.38 -4.62 13.20
C PRO A 35 2.98 -3.50 12.33
N GLY A 36 3.17 -2.31 12.90
CA GLY A 36 3.58 -1.12 12.13
C GLY A 36 2.42 -0.35 11.49
N GLY A 37 1.16 -0.82 11.65
CA GLY A 37 -0.04 -0.03 11.37
C GLY A 37 -0.40 0.14 9.89
N SER A 38 0.15 -0.67 8.97
CA SER A 38 -0.19 -0.54 7.55
C SER A 38 0.10 -1.80 6.73
N ILE A 39 -0.45 -1.82 5.52
CA ILE A 39 -0.22 -2.85 4.50
C ILE A 39 1.27 -3.00 4.13
N LYS A 40 2.07 -1.93 4.28
CA LYS A 40 3.49 -1.91 3.92
C LYS A 40 4.38 -2.70 4.87
N SER A 41 3.90 -3.05 6.04
CA SER A 41 4.59 -3.96 6.96
C SER A 41 4.80 -5.33 6.32
N ARG A 42 3.83 -5.82 5.55
CA ARG A 42 3.95 -7.05 4.75
C ARG A 42 5.05 -6.94 3.70
N VAL A 43 5.08 -5.83 2.98
CA VAL A 43 6.05 -5.56 1.91
C VAL A 43 7.47 -5.50 2.48
N GLY A 44 7.67 -4.70 3.54
CA GLY A 44 9.00 -4.56 4.17
C GLY A 44 9.54 -5.89 4.68
N LEU A 45 8.70 -6.68 5.37
CA LEU A 45 9.10 -8.01 5.84
C LEU A 45 9.45 -8.96 4.69
N LYS A 46 8.61 -9.00 3.64
CA LYS A 46 8.83 -9.91 2.50
C LYS A 46 10.09 -9.53 1.72
N MET A 47 10.33 -8.25 1.46
CA MET A 47 11.55 -7.80 0.78
C MET A 47 12.82 -8.20 1.53
N ILE A 48 12.83 -8.07 2.86
CA ILE A 48 13.97 -8.50 3.69
C ILE A 48 14.12 -10.01 3.69
N ASN A 49 13.04 -10.78 3.88
CA ASN A 49 13.10 -12.24 3.87
C ASN A 49 13.62 -12.79 2.54
N ASP A 50 13.13 -12.27 1.41
CA ASP A 50 13.57 -12.73 0.10
C ASP A 50 15.04 -12.37 -0.17
N ALA A 51 15.48 -11.21 0.30
CA ALA A 51 16.89 -10.80 0.19
C ALA A 51 17.81 -11.68 1.07
N GLU A 52 17.35 -12.14 2.24
CA GLU A 52 18.05 -13.14 3.05
C GLU A 52 18.14 -14.50 2.33
N GLU A 53 17.00 -14.98 1.83
CA GLU A 53 16.92 -16.25 1.09
C GLU A 53 17.80 -16.25 -0.17
N ALA A 54 17.91 -15.10 -0.83
CA ALA A 54 18.79 -14.90 -1.99
C ALA A 54 20.29 -14.72 -1.62
N GLY A 55 20.62 -14.68 -0.33
CA GLY A 55 22.00 -14.46 0.14
C GLY A 55 22.51 -13.02 -0.07
N LEU A 56 21.62 -12.07 -0.33
CA LEU A 56 21.96 -10.66 -0.48
C LEU A 56 22.19 -9.97 0.87
N LEU A 57 21.58 -10.48 1.92
CA LEU A 57 21.69 -9.95 3.29
C LEU A 57 22.45 -10.92 4.18
N SER A 58 23.37 -10.37 4.98
CA SER A 58 24.12 -11.05 6.03
C SER A 58 24.01 -10.26 7.33
N ASN A 59 24.43 -10.84 8.44
CA ASN A 59 24.40 -10.16 9.74
C ASN A 59 25.15 -8.81 9.66
N GLY A 60 24.46 -7.74 10.05
CA GLY A 60 24.99 -6.38 10.03
C GLY A 60 24.93 -5.68 8.68
N SER A 61 24.29 -6.25 7.65
CA SER A 61 24.04 -5.57 6.37
C SER A 61 23.34 -4.22 6.58
N ARG A 62 23.68 -3.27 5.71
CA ARG A 62 23.16 -1.89 5.74
C ARG A 62 22.18 -1.70 4.60
N LEU A 63 20.95 -1.42 4.96
CA LEU A 63 19.85 -1.15 4.01
C LEU A 63 19.72 0.36 3.79
N ILE A 64 19.33 0.75 2.58
CA ILE A 64 18.96 2.12 2.26
C ILE A 64 17.67 2.13 1.44
N GLU A 65 16.73 3.05 1.74
CA GLU A 65 15.46 3.17 1.00
C GLU A 65 15.00 4.63 0.95
N PRO A 66 14.54 5.15 -0.23
CA PRO A 66 14.04 6.51 -0.36
C PRO A 66 12.55 6.60 0.06
N THR A 67 12.29 6.56 1.35
CA THR A 67 10.91 6.62 1.85
C THR A 67 10.83 7.13 3.28
N GLY A 68 9.87 8.00 3.56
CA GLY A 68 9.49 8.43 4.92
C GLY A 68 8.12 7.92 5.36
N GLY A 69 7.42 7.18 4.48
CA GLY A 69 6.06 6.70 4.72
C GLY A 69 6.00 5.30 5.31
N ASN A 70 4.86 4.66 5.09
CA ASN A 70 4.53 3.33 5.61
C ASN A 70 5.55 2.24 5.23
N THR A 71 6.17 2.32 4.05
CA THR A 71 7.24 1.39 3.65
C THR A 71 8.45 1.51 4.57
N GLY A 72 8.84 2.73 4.92
CA GLY A 72 9.92 2.97 5.89
C GLY A 72 9.64 2.35 7.26
N ILE A 73 8.40 2.44 7.75
CA ILE A 73 7.97 1.80 9.00
C ILE A 73 8.03 0.28 8.88
N GLY A 74 7.54 -0.29 7.76
CA GLY A 74 7.58 -1.73 7.53
C GLY A 74 9.00 -2.29 7.48
N LEU A 75 9.92 -1.60 6.80
CA LEU A 75 11.35 -1.94 6.77
C LEU A 75 12.01 -1.76 8.14
N ALA A 76 11.70 -0.67 8.83
CA ALA A 76 12.27 -0.37 10.14
C ALA A 76 11.93 -1.47 11.17
N LEU A 77 10.67 -1.90 11.19
CA LEU A 77 10.18 -2.96 12.07
C LEU A 77 10.90 -4.29 11.81
N ALA A 78 11.02 -4.69 10.55
CA ALA A 78 11.68 -5.93 10.18
C ALA A 78 13.20 -5.85 10.44
N SER A 79 13.85 -4.72 10.10
CA SER A 79 15.27 -4.49 10.33
C SER A 79 15.63 -4.52 11.80
N ALA A 80 14.84 -3.89 12.67
CA ALA A 80 15.07 -3.85 14.11
C ALA A 80 15.08 -5.27 14.74
N ILE A 81 14.15 -6.14 14.33
CA ILE A 81 14.06 -7.51 14.84
C ILE A 81 15.18 -8.40 14.29
N LYS A 82 15.57 -8.19 13.02
CA LYS A 82 16.56 -9.03 12.33
C LYS A 82 18.00 -8.53 12.46
N GLY A 83 18.20 -7.38 13.10
CA GLY A 83 19.54 -6.82 13.36
C GLY A 83 20.19 -6.12 12.19
N TYR A 84 19.42 -5.65 11.17
CA TYR A 84 19.92 -4.86 10.07
C TYR A 84 19.98 -3.38 10.41
N LYS A 85 20.96 -2.67 9.86
CA LYS A 85 21.01 -1.21 9.92
C LYS A 85 20.20 -0.65 8.75
N LEU A 86 19.26 0.23 9.04
CA LEU A 86 18.41 0.85 8.01
C LEU A 86 18.67 2.35 7.97
N THR A 87 18.95 2.86 6.79
CA THR A 87 19.02 4.29 6.46
C THR A 87 17.84 4.63 5.56
N LEU A 88 17.03 5.62 5.95
CA LEU A 88 15.96 6.16 5.12
C LEU A 88 16.32 7.54 4.61
N VAL A 89 16.16 7.76 3.32
CA VAL A 89 16.34 9.07 2.70
C VAL A 89 14.98 9.72 2.49
N ILE A 90 14.80 10.91 3.07
CA ILE A 90 13.51 11.60 3.15
C ILE A 90 13.70 13.06 2.75
N PRO A 91 12.77 13.68 1.99
CA PRO A 91 12.83 15.12 1.73
C PRO A 91 12.85 15.93 3.01
N ASP A 92 13.60 17.04 3.03
CA ASP A 92 13.78 17.89 4.22
C ASP A 92 12.50 18.64 4.65
N ASN A 93 11.50 18.75 3.76
CA ASN A 93 10.17 19.29 4.05
C ASN A 93 9.18 18.23 4.57
N PHE A 94 9.64 17.00 4.85
CA PHE A 94 8.78 15.93 5.37
C PHE A 94 8.45 16.17 6.85
N SER A 95 7.28 15.70 7.32
CA SER A 95 6.79 15.86 8.69
C SER A 95 7.80 15.37 9.74
N GLU A 96 8.18 16.24 10.66
CA GLU A 96 9.10 15.90 11.76
C GLU A 96 8.49 14.83 12.70
N GLU A 97 7.19 14.81 12.87
CA GLU A 97 6.50 13.80 13.68
C GLU A 97 6.69 12.39 13.09
N LYS A 98 6.47 12.25 11.77
CA LYS A 98 6.71 10.98 11.04
C LYS A 98 8.19 10.58 11.12
N VAL A 99 9.11 11.53 11.00
CA VAL A 99 10.56 11.29 11.14
C VAL A 99 10.92 10.82 12.55
N ASN A 100 10.38 11.46 13.57
CA ASN A 100 10.63 11.06 14.96
C ASN A 100 10.08 9.67 15.27
N THR A 101 8.98 9.28 14.66
CA THR A 101 8.47 7.90 14.74
C THR A 101 9.49 6.91 14.15
N LEU A 102 10.04 7.16 12.97
CA LEU A 102 11.05 6.32 12.35
C LEU A 102 12.33 6.21 13.20
N LYS A 103 12.81 7.34 13.74
CA LYS A 103 13.98 7.35 14.63
C LYS A 103 13.81 6.48 15.88
N ARG A 104 12.57 6.32 16.39
CA ARG A 104 12.30 5.43 17.55
C ARG A 104 12.50 3.96 17.23
N TYR A 105 12.45 3.56 15.96
CA TYR A 105 12.82 2.23 15.51
C TYR A 105 14.33 2.05 15.30
N GLY A 106 15.17 3.05 15.62
CA GLY A 106 16.62 2.99 15.46
C GLY A 106 17.10 3.20 14.01
N VAL A 107 16.30 3.87 13.19
CA VAL A 107 16.59 4.13 11.78
C VAL A 107 17.45 5.39 11.65
N ASP A 108 18.49 5.31 10.81
CA ASP A 108 19.27 6.48 10.38
C ASP A 108 18.48 7.26 9.33
N ILE A 109 18.44 8.59 9.45
CA ILE A 109 17.70 9.46 8.52
C ILE A 109 18.67 10.41 7.81
N LEU A 110 18.64 10.37 6.49
CA LEU A 110 19.27 11.38 5.63
C LEU A 110 18.19 12.28 5.01
N ARG A 111 18.50 13.58 4.91
CA ARG A 111 17.57 14.57 4.35
C ARG A 111 18.03 15.01 2.97
N SER A 112 17.16 14.84 1.97
CA SER A 112 17.37 15.38 0.62
C SER A 112 16.77 16.78 0.49
N ASP A 113 17.39 17.66 -0.28
CA ASP A 113 16.85 19.00 -0.57
C ASP A 113 15.64 18.90 -1.51
N HIS A 114 14.43 19.15 -0.97
CA HIS A 114 13.20 19.11 -1.74
C HIS A 114 13.15 20.16 -2.86
N ARG A 115 13.92 21.26 -2.76
CA ARG A 115 13.98 22.34 -3.76
C ARG A 115 14.64 21.88 -5.07
N THR A 116 15.38 20.78 -5.04
CA THR A 116 15.95 20.17 -6.26
C THR A 116 14.91 19.43 -7.11
N GLY A 117 13.64 19.46 -6.70
CA GLY A 117 12.50 18.94 -7.42
C GLY A 117 11.98 17.59 -6.93
N PRO A 118 10.87 17.13 -7.52
CA PRO A 118 10.27 15.83 -7.17
C PRO A 118 11.28 14.68 -7.26
N GLY A 119 11.19 13.71 -6.33
CA GLY A 119 12.09 12.56 -6.30
C GLY A 119 13.52 12.86 -5.84
N SER A 120 13.78 14.01 -5.18
CA SER A 120 15.11 14.34 -4.64
C SER A 120 15.71 13.24 -3.77
N HIS A 121 14.90 12.61 -2.93
CA HIS A 121 15.28 11.49 -2.06
C HIS A 121 15.67 10.24 -2.86
N ILE A 122 14.99 9.96 -3.98
CA ILE A 122 15.31 8.84 -4.87
C ILE A 122 16.68 9.08 -5.54
N ARG A 123 16.88 10.27 -6.10
CA ARG A 123 18.17 10.64 -6.71
C ARG A 123 19.31 10.54 -5.70
N MET A 124 19.11 11.04 -4.48
CA MET A 124 20.12 10.97 -3.43
C MET A 124 20.50 9.51 -3.08
N VAL A 125 19.54 8.60 -3.02
CA VAL A 125 19.84 7.16 -2.83
C VAL A 125 20.70 6.64 -3.98
N HIS A 126 20.36 6.92 -5.23
CA HIS A 126 21.15 6.47 -6.37
C HIS A 126 22.57 7.05 -6.38
N ASP A 127 22.76 8.28 -5.91
CA ASP A 127 24.11 8.87 -5.83
C ASP A 127 24.91 8.22 -4.70
N ILE A 128 24.32 7.99 -3.53
CA ILE A 128 24.96 7.26 -2.43
C ILE A 128 25.39 5.85 -2.88
N LEU A 129 24.55 5.13 -3.61
CA LEU A 129 24.87 3.78 -4.08
C LEU A 129 26.04 3.72 -5.09
N LYS A 130 26.33 4.81 -5.80
CA LYS A 130 27.52 4.90 -6.67
C LYS A 130 28.82 5.03 -5.86
N GLU A 131 28.75 5.68 -4.71
CA GLU A 131 29.91 6.01 -3.87
C GLU A 131 30.13 5.00 -2.74
N GLU A 132 29.03 4.44 -2.20
CA GLU A 132 29.04 3.58 -1.02
C GLU A 132 28.45 2.19 -1.33
N SER A 133 29.30 1.27 -1.80
CA SER A 133 28.91 -0.11 -2.16
C SER A 133 28.44 -0.98 -0.98
N GLN A 134 28.56 -0.51 0.25
CA GLN A 134 28.11 -1.21 1.46
C GLN A 134 26.59 -1.17 1.67
N TYR A 135 25.87 -0.30 0.98
CA TYR A 135 24.42 -0.21 1.08
C TYR A 135 23.73 -1.18 0.12
N ILE A 136 22.66 -1.79 0.62
CA ILE A 136 21.76 -2.63 -0.16
C ILE A 136 20.43 -1.90 -0.29
N PHE A 137 20.04 -1.64 -1.53
CA PHE A 137 18.78 -0.99 -1.88
C PHE A 137 17.76 -2.05 -2.27
N LEU A 138 16.66 -2.12 -1.54
CA LEU A 138 15.61 -3.12 -1.78
C LEU A 138 14.62 -2.70 -2.87
N ASP A 139 14.44 -1.38 -3.08
CA ASP A 139 13.62 -0.77 -4.13
C ASP A 139 12.17 -1.30 -4.21
N GLN A 140 11.29 -0.75 -3.39
CA GLN A 140 9.90 -1.16 -3.37
C GLN A 140 9.17 -1.03 -4.72
N PHE A 141 9.69 -0.22 -5.64
CA PHE A 141 9.04 0.04 -6.94
C PHE A 141 9.45 -0.97 -8.02
N SER A 142 10.58 -1.65 -7.90
CA SER A 142 11.05 -2.66 -8.85
C SER A 142 11.16 -4.07 -8.26
N ASN A 143 11.12 -4.21 -6.94
CA ASN A 143 11.31 -5.48 -6.23
C ASN A 143 10.06 -6.35 -6.30
N ILE A 144 10.17 -7.50 -6.96
CA ILE A 144 9.08 -8.47 -7.12
C ILE A 144 8.53 -9.01 -5.78
N SER A 145 9.29 -8.91 -4.70
CA SER A 145 8.83 -9.27 -3.35
C SER A 145 7.64 -8.43 -2.90
N ASN A 146 7.51 -7.19 -3.41
CA ASN A 146 6.36 -6.34 -3.15
C ASN A 146 5.06 -6.98 -3.65
N PRO A 147 4.82 -7.21 -4.95
CA PRO A 147 3.60 -7.88 -5.39
C PRO A 147 3.49 -9.32 -4.85
N ASN A 148 4.59 -10.04 -4.67
CA ASN A 148 4.57 -11.39 -4.10
C ASN A 148 4.08 -11.42 -2.65
N SER A 149 4.35 -10.38 -1.84
CA SER A 149 3.80 -10.26 -0.49
C SER A 149 2.27 -10.25 -0.49
N HIS A 150 1.68 -9.61 -1.48
CA HIS A 150 0.24 -9.53 -1.63
C HIS A 150 -0.37 -10.76 -2.29
N TYR A 151 0.33 -11.37 -3.25
CA TYR A 151 -0.08 -12.63 -3.86
C TYR A 151 -0.13 -13.78 -2.85
N LEU A 152 0.95 -13.96 -2.08
CA LEU A 152 1.09 -15.07 -1.14
C LEU A 152 0.25 -14.89 0.13
N PHE A 153 0.08 -13.67 0.61
CA PHE A 153 -0.56 -13.41 1.90
C PHE A 153 -1.89 -12.67 1.73
N THR A 154 -1.92 -11.40 1.32
CA THR A 154 -3.13 -10.58 1.28
C THR A 154 -4.23 -11.21 0.41
N GLY A 155 -3.88 -11.68 -0.79
CA GLY A 155 -4.81 -12.33 -1.70
C GLY A 155 -5.37 -13.65 -1.14
N ASN A 156 -4.50 -14.50 -0.56
CA ASN A 156 -4.94 -15.74 0.07
C ASN A 156 -5.84 -15.49 1.28
N GLU A 157 -5.50 -14.51 2.13
CA GLU A 157 -6.34 -14.14 3.27
C GLU A 157 -7.73 -13.68 2.81
N ILE A 158 -7.80 -12.84 1.78
CA ILE A 158 -9.07 -12.40 1.19
C ILE A 158 -9.90 -13.59 0.70
N ILE A 159 -9.29 -14.51 -0.04
CA ILE A 159 -9.96 -15.72 -0.55
C ILE A 159 -10.57 -16.55 0.59
N ILE A 160 -9.79 -16.79 1.64
CA ILE A 160 -10.22 -17.58 2.81
C ILE A 160 -11.34 -16.86 3.55
N GLN A 161 -11.14 -15.58 3.87
CA GLN A 161 -12.10 -14.78 4.65
C GLN A 161 -13.42 -14.56 3.91
N MET A 162 -13.38 -14.43 2.58
CA MET A 162 -14.57 -14.30 1.73
C MET A 162 -15.15 -15.65 1.30
N LYS A 163 -14.56 -16.79 1.70
CA LYS A 163 -15.01 -18.14 1.34
C LYS A 163 -15.17 -18.31 -0.18
N ASN A 164 -14.22 -17.80 -0.95
CA ASN A 164 -14.19 -17.79 -2.43
C ASN A 164 -15.33 -16.97 -3.09
N ASN A 165 -16.14 -16.25 -2.33
CA ASN A 165 -17.27 -15.48 -2.85
C ASN A 165 -16.87 -14.02 -3.08
N ILE A 166 -16.20 -13.75 -4.21
CA ILE A 166 -15.66 -12.42 -4.58
C ILE A 166 -16.07 -12.17 -6.04
N SER A 167 -16.72 -11.05 -6.30
CA SER A 167 -17.10 -10.61 -7.65
C SER A 167 -16.15 -9.57 -8.21
N ALA A 168 -15.59 -8.72 -7.34
CA ALA A 168 -14.62 -7.71 -7.74
C ALA A 168 -13.62 -7.41 -6.61
N PHE A 169 -12.40 -7.03 -7.00
CA PHE A 169 -11.39 -6.43 -6.14
C PHE A 169 -11.03 -5.04 -6.66
N ILE A 170 -11.00 -4.06 -5.79
CA ILE A 170 -10.71 -2.67 -6.14
C ILE A 170 -9.64 -2.09 -5.22
N CYS A 171 -8.65 -1.42 -5.79
CA CYS A 171 -7.52 -0.89 -5.01
C CYS A 171 -6.84 0.28 -5.71
N GLY A 172 -6.42 1.28 -4.93
CA GLY A 172 -5.58 2.40 -5.36
C GLY A 172 -4.20 1.93 -5.84
N VAL A 173 -3.72 2.57 -6.88
CA VAL A 173 -2.45 2.22 -7.51
C VAL A 173 -1.37 3.21 -7.10
N GLY A 174 -0.51 2.82 -6.16
CA GLY A 174 0.75 3.52 -5.81
C GLY A 174 1.95 2.81 -6.45
N SER A 175 2.66 1.97 -5.69
CA SER A 175 3.72 1.11 -6.24
C SER A 175 3.19 -0.03 -7.14
N GLY A 176 1.89 -0.25 -7.16
CA GLY A 176 1.27 -1.31 -7.95
C GLY A 176 1.28 -2.71 -7.31
N GLY A 177 2.07 -2.92 -6.26
CA GLY A 177 2.25 -4.25 -5.66
C GLY A 177 0.95 -4.89 -5.18
N THR A 178 0.08 -4.12 -4.52
CA THR A 178 -1.18 -4.65 -3.97
C THR A 178 -2.11 -5.14 -5.07
N ILE A 179 -2.39 -4.28 -6.07
CA ILE A 179 -3.32 -4.65 -7.14
C ILE A 179 -2.76 -5.77 -8.02
N ALA A 180 -1.46 -5.75 -8.32
CA ALA A 180 -0.80 -6.80 -9.09
C ALA A 180 -0.81 -8.14 -8.35
N GLY A 181 -0.41 -8.16 -7.07
CA GLY A 181 -0.33 -9.40 -6.29
C GLY A 181 -1.70 -10.00 -5.99
N VAL A 182 -2.62 -9.20 -5.43
CA VAL A 182 -3.98 -9.65 -5.13
C VAL A 182 -4.73 -9.97 -6.42
N GLY A 183 -4.66 -9.11 -7.43
CA GLY A 183 -5.34 -9.28 -8.71
C GLY A 183 -4.96 -10.60 -9.37
N ARG A 184 -3.64 -10.89 -9.50
CA ARG A 184 -3.16 -12.16 -10.03
C ARG A 184 -3.71 -13.35 -9.24
N ARG A 185 -3.67 -13.30 -7.92
CA ARG A 185 -4.16 -14.41 -7.08
C ARG A 185 -5.66 -14.64 -7.20
N LEU A 186 -6.44 -13.57 -7.34
CA LEU A 186 -7.90 -13.67 -7.53
C LEU A 186 -8.27 -14.14 -8.93
N LYS A 187 -7.57 -13.70 -9.99
CA LYS A 187 -7.77 -14.19 -11.36
C LYS A 187 -7.45 -15.68 -11.50
N GLU A 188 -6.47 -16.20 -10.76
CA GLU A 188 -6.19 -17.66 -10.70
C GLU A 188 -7.32 -18.42 -9.99
N LEU A 189 -8.00 -17.82 -9.00
CA LEU A 189 -9.17 -18.42 -8.37
C LEU A 189 -10.36 -18.48 -9.33
N ASN A 190 -10.65 -17.36 -9.99
CA ASN A 190 -11.71 -17.23 -10.98
C ASN A 190 -11.42 -16.04 -11.90
N ALA A 191 -11.22 -16.31 -13.18
CA ALA A 191 -10.90 -15.31 -14.20
C ALA A 191 -11.99 -14.23 -14.38
N GLU A 192 -13.24 -14.50 -13.97
CA GLU A 192 -14.36 -13.56 -14.04
C GLU A 192 -14.34 -12.48 -12.97
N ILE A 193 -13.52 -12.64 -11.91
CA ILE A 193 -13.39 -11.62 -10.86
C ILE A 193 -12.85 -10.34 -11.48
N LYS A 194 -13.57 -9.23 -11.31
CA LYS A 194 -13.17 -7.94 -11.85
C LYS A 194 -12.06 -7.32 -10.99
N ILE A 195 -11.00 -6.83 -11.65
CA ILE A 195 -9.89 -6.13 -10.99
C ILE A 195 -9.92 -4.66 -11.42
N ILE A 196 -10.15 -3.77 -10.44
CA ILE A 196 -10.41 -2.35 -10.70
C ILE A 196 -9.33 -1.50 -10.04
N GLY A 197 -8.68 -0.64 -10.82
CA GLY A 197 -7.77 0.38 -10.30
C GLY A 197 -8.51 1.60 -9.75
N VAL A 198 -7.93 2.27 -8.77
CA VAL A 198 -8.40 3.59 -8.31
C VAL A 198 -7.29 4.60 -8.52
N GLN A 199 -7.66 5.74 -9.09
CA GLN A 199 -6.75 6.86 -9.32
C GLN A 199 -7.42 8.20 -9.00
N PRO A 200 -6.63 9.25 -8.68
CA PRO A 200 -7.17 10.60 -8.53
C PRO A 200 -7.72 11.12 -9.86
N ASN A 201 -8.79 11.91 -9.78
CA ASN A 201 -9.34 12.60 -10.95
C ASN A 201 -8.27 13.43 -11.69
N GLY A 202 -8.23 13.32 -13.01
CA GLY A 202 -7.22 13.93 -13.86
C GLY A 202 -5.92 13.14 -14.02
N CYS A 203 -5.74 12.02 -13.31
CA CYS A 203 -4.65 11.08 -13.56
C CYS A 203 -5.09 9.99 -14.54
N ASP A 204 -4.13 9.48 -15.34
CA ASP A 204 -4.27 8.26 -16.12
C ASP A 204 -2.98 7.46 -15.96
N ILE A 205 -2.98 6.57 -14.97
CA ILE A 205 -1.80 5.81 -14.58
C ILE A 205 -1.34 4.90 -15.73
N LYS A 206 -2.29 4.31 -16.46
CA LYS A 206 -1.98 3.42 -17.60
C LYS A 206 -1.19 4.15 -18.69
N ASN A 207 -1.52 5.40 -18.94
CA ASN A 207 -0.86 6.23 -19.96
C ASN A 207 0.22 7.16 -19.40
N GLY A 208 0.54 7.06 -18.10
CA GLY A 208 1.60 7.85 -17.47
C GLY A 208 1.24 9.32 -17.27
N ILE A 209 -0.06 9.63 -17.18
CA ILE A 209 -0.53 11.00 -16.93
C ILE A 209 -0.74 11.18 -15.42
N PHE A 210 0.03 12.08 -14.83
CA PHE A 210 -0.02 12.38 -13.39
C PHE A 210 -0.24 13.88 -13.18
N THR A 211 -1.39 14.24 -12.63
CA THR A 211 -1.71 15.62 -12.22
C THR A 211 -1.47 15.80 -10.73
N PRO A 212 -1.14 17.01 -10.26
CA PRO A 212 -1.05 17.30 -8.83
C PRO A 212 -2.36 16.98 -8.11
N HIS A 213 -2.30 16.23 -7.02
CA HIS A 213 -3.46 15.86 -6.21
C HIS A 213 -3.07 15.69 -4.72
N LYS A 214 -4.08 15.62 -3.83
CA LYS A 214 -3.90 15.49 -2.37
C LYS A 214 -4.19 14.07 -1.84
N ILE A 215 -4.42 13.10 -2.71
CA ILE A 215 -4.67 11.71 -2.31
C ILE A 215 -3.31 11.01 -2.20
N GLU A 216 -2.77 10.94 -0.99
CA GLU A 216 -1.45 10.37 -0.74
C GLU A 216 -1.36 8.88 -1.09
N ALA A 217 -0.16 8.42 -1.43
CA ALA A 217 0.22 7.02 -1.68
C ALA A 217 -0.38 6.34 -2.91
N ILE A 218 -1.18 7.03 -3.72
CA ILE A 218 -1.63 6.56 -5.05
C ILE A 218 -1.22 7.55 -6.13
N ALA A 219 -1.11 7.10 -7.38
CA ALA A 219 -0.67 7.89 -8.54
C ALA A 219 0.61 8.71 -8.26
N VAL A 220 1.65 8.03 -7.80
CA VAL A 220 2.89 8.64 -7.26
C VAL A 220 3.87 9.14 -8.35
N GLY A 221 3.43 9.32 -9.58
CA GLY A 221 4.24 9.84 -10.69
C GLY A 221 5.07 8.76 -11.41
N ILE A 222 4.80 7.49 -11.17
CA ILE A 222 5.50 6.36 -11.78
C ILE A 222 4.46 5.38 -12.33
N ILE A 223 4.67 4.88 -13.55
CA ILE A 223 3.93 3.71 -14.07
C ILE A 223 4.52 2.48 -13.38
N PRO A 224 3.73 1.76 -12.55
CA PRO A 224 4.28 0.63 -11.81
C PRO A 224 4.67 -0.53 -12.74
N PRO A 225 5.93 -1.02 -12.68
CA PRO A 225 6.40 -2.07 -13.59
C PRO A 225 5.77 -3.45 -13.31
N PHE A 226 5.14 -3.64 -12.16
CA PHE A 226 4.51 -4.91 -11.79
C PHE A 226 3.13 -5.12 -12.42
N ILE A 227 2.50 -4.06 -12.91
CA ILE A 227 1.12 -4.12 -13.37
C ILE A 227 1.07 -4.60 -14.80
N ASP A 228 0.40 -5.72 -14.99
CA ASP A 228 -0.16 -6.08 -16.27
C ASP A 228 -1.50 -5.35 -16.43
N PHE A 229 -1.51 -4.26 -17.17
CA PHE A 229 -2.70 -3.43 -17.36
C PHE A 229 -3.83 -4.14 -18.12
N ASP A 230 -3.54 -5.23 -18.82
CA ASP A 230 -4.55 -6.03 -19.49
C ASP A 230 -5.34 -6.90 -18.49
N GLN A 231 -4.82 -7.10 -17.29
CA GLN A 231 -5.55 -7.75 -16.20
C GLN A 231 -6.40 -6.79 -15.37
N ILE A 232 -6.30 -5.47 -15.60
CA ILE A 232 -7.14 -4.46 -14.95
C ILE A 232 -8.31 -4.15 -15.87
N ASP A 233 -9.53 -4.46 -15.42
CA ASP A 233 -10.74 -4.27 -16.22
C ASP A 233 -10.99 -2.77 -16.52
N HIS A 234 -10.84 -1.87 -15.54
CA HIS A 234 -10.89 -0.41 -15.73
C HIS A 234 -10.38 0.34 -14.49
N PHE A 235 -10.29 1.66 -14.59
CA PHE A 235 -9.98 2.56 -13.47
C PHE A 235 -11.23 3.36 -13.06
N ILE A 236 -11.32 3.67 -11.76
CA ILE A 236 -12.32 4.60 -11.22
C ILE A 236 -11.60 5.82 -10.67
N ASP A 237 -12.02 6.98 -11.15
CA ASP A 237 -11.51 8.25 -10.67
C ASP A 237 -12.22 8.69 -9.40
N VAL A 238 -11.46 9.32 -8.48
CA VAL A 238 -11.97 9.83 -7.22
C VAL A 238 -11.43 11.23 -6.95
N ASP A 239 -12.28 12.08 -6.37
CA ASP A 239 -11.92 13.42 -5.93
C ASP A 239 -11.62 13.46 -4.44
N ILE A 240 -10.69 14.34 -4.03
CA ILE A 240 -10.26 14.43 -2.64
C ILE A 240 -11.40 14.89 -1.71
N GLU A 241 -12.28 15.74 -2.18
CA GLU A 241 -13.44 16.23 -1.43
C GLU A 241 -14.39 15.07 -1.09
N GLU A 242 -14.78 14.25 -2.07
CA GLU A 242 -15.59 13.05 -1.86
C GLU A 242 -14.87 12.04 -0.93
N VAL A 243 -13.55 11.91 -1.08
CA VAL A 243 -12.73 11.03 -0.21
C VAL A 243 -12.77 11.50 1.24
N GLN A 244 -12.71 12.80 1.51
CA GLN A 244 -12.81 13.32 2.89
C GLN A 244 -14.21 13.10 3.47
N GLU A 245 -15.26 13.36 2.70
CA GLU A 245 -16.65 13.13 3.12
C GLU A 245 -16.88 11.67 3.53
N ILE A 246 -16.39 10.70 2.73
CA ILE A 246 -16.54 9.29 3.04
C ILE A 246 -15.74 8.87 4.28
N ARG A 247 -14.54 9.40 4.48
CA ARG A 247 -13.72 9.14 5.67
C ARG A 247 -14.44 9.63 6.94
N ASP A 248 -14.98 10.84 6.91
CA ASP A 248 -15.76 11.41 8.01
C ASP A 248 -17.01 10.59 8.32
N TYR A 249 -17.71 10.16 7.29
CA TYR A 249 -18.89 9.31 7.44
C TYR A 249 -18.54 7.97 8.08
N LEU A 250 -17.53 7.26 7.56
CA LEU A 250 -17.09 5.96 8.09
C LEU A 250 -16.66 6.07 9.55
N THR A 251 -15.92 7.12 9.89
CA THR A 251 -15.49 7.37 11.26
C THR A 251 -16.69 7.53 12.19
N ARG A 252 -17.70 8.32 11.79
CA ARG A 252 -18.87 8.66 12.64
C ARG A 252 -19.93 7.58 12.68
N LYS A 253 -20.10 6.79 11.62
CA LYS A 253 -21.22 5.83 11.47
C LYS A 253 -20.79 4.38 11.54
N GLU A 254 -19.58 4.05 11.14
CA GLU A 254 -19.06 2.68 11.16
C GLU A 254 -17.93 2.50 12.21
N SER A 255 -17.51 3.60 12.87
CA SER A 255 -16.35 3.63 13.79
C SER A 255 -15.05 3.13 13.13
N ILE A 256 -14.92 3.35 11.81
CA ILE A 256 -13.75 2.98 11.02
C ILE A 256 -12.97 4.26 10.67
N PHE A 257 -11.84 4.48 11.35
CA PHE A 257 -11.00 5.66 11.16
C PHE A 257 -9.80 5.33 10.27
N ILE A 258 -9.91 5.64 8.99
CA ILE A 258 -9.00 5.22 7.91
C ILE A 258 -8.22 6.35 7.27
N GLY A 259 -7.08 6.01 6.64
CA GLY A 259 -6.25 6.93 5.89
C GLY A 259 -6.90 7.44 4.60
N ILE A 260 -6.21 8.37 3.93
CA ILE A 260 -6.74 9.05 2.72
C ILE A 260 -6.91 8.04 1.57
N SER A 261 -5.89 7.24 1.26
CA SER A 261 -5.96 6.22 0.20
C SER A 261 -6.99 5.12 0.52
N SER A 262 -7.22 4.84 1.81
CA SER A 262 -8.26 3.92 2.26
C SER A 262 -9.66 4.48 1.93
N GLY A 263 -9.88 5.77 2.16
CA GLY A 263 -11.12 6.47 1.79
C GLY A 263 -11.36 6.45 0.28
N ALA A 264 -10.30 6.68 -0.52
CA ALA A 264 -10.35 6.60 -1.98
C ALA A 264 -10.81 5.20 -2.45
N ASN A 265 -10.24 4.16 -1.87
CA ASN A 265 -10.59 2.77 -2.18
C ASN A 265 -12.06 2.45 -1.87
N ILE A 266 -12.53 2.85 -0.70
CA ILE A 266 -13.91 2.59 -0.27
C ILE A 266 -14.90 3.40 -1.10
N LEU A 267 -14.61 4.67 -1.37
CA LEU A 267 -15.44 5.50 -2.26
C LEU A 267 -15.62 4.86 -3.64
N ALA A 268 -14.50 4.41 -4.23
CA ALA A 268 -14.52 3.76 -5.54
C ALA A 268 -15.29 2.42 -5.48
N ALA A 269 -15.12 1.63 -4.41
CA ALA A 269 -15.87 0.39 -4.20
C ALA A 269 -17.38 0.65 -4.10
N MET A 270 -17.78 1.74 -3.45
CA MET A 270 -19.18 2.16 -3.38
C MET A 270 -19.74 2.63 -4.72
N LYS A 271 -18.94 3.41 -5.50
CA LYS A 271 -19.33 3.79 -6.87
C LYS A 271 -19.54 2.52 -7.73
N LEU A 272 -18.62 1.57 -7.62
CA LEU A 272 -18.68 0.29 -8.34
C LEU A 272 -19.87 -0.59 -7.90
N SER A 273 -20.24 -0.59 -6.62
CA SER A 273 -21.28 -1.45 -6.06
C SER A 273 -22.63 -1.31 -6.77
N LYS A 274 -22.92 -0.14 -7.34
CA LYS A 274 -24.13 0.14 -8.10
C LYS A 274 -24.31 -0.73 -9.35
N GLN A 275 -23.23 -1.34 -9.82
CA GLN A 275 -23.22 -2.23 -10.99
C GLN A 275 -23.40 -3.71 -10.61
N PHE A 276 -23.42 -4.02 -9.32
CA PHE A 276 -23.50 -5.38 -8.78
C PHE A 276 -24.79 -5.60 -7.99
N LYS A 277 -25.25 -6.84 -7.94
CA LYS A 277 -26.40 -7.26 -7.14
C LYS A 277 -26.00 -7.40 -5.67
N ASN A 278 -26.96 -7.31 -4.77
CA ASN A 278 -26.75 -7.45 -3.32
C ASN A 278 -26.26 -8.84 -2.85
N THR A 279 -26.20 -9.82 -3.75
CA THR A 279 -25.60 -11.13 -3.52
C THR A 279 -24.14 -11.19 -3.90
N GLU A 280 -23.60 -10.14 -4.53
CA GLU A 280 -22.24 -10.05 -5.04
C GLU A 280 -21.36 -9.23 -4.10
N ASN A 281 -20.12 -9.67 -3.93
CA ASN A 281 -19.18 -9.08 -2.99
C ASN A 281 -18.05 -8.35 -3.71
N ILE A 282 -17.86 -7.09 -3.37
CA ILE A 282 -16.76 -6.25 -3.82
C ILE A 282 -15.80 -6.10 -2.65
N VAL A 283 -14.56 -6.47 -2.84
CA VAL A 283 -13.53 -6.41 -1.80
C VAL A 283 -12.57 -5.26 -2.10
N THR A 284 -12.23 -4.51 -1.07
CA THR A 284 -11.17 -3.52 -1.12
C THR A 284 -10.26 -3.60 0.10
N VAL A 285 -9.21 -2.79 0.12
CA VAL A 285 -8.29 -2.68 1.26
C VAL A 285 -8.31 -1.27 1.84
N ALA A 286 -8.19 -1.17 3.16
CA ALA A 286 -7.84 0.06 3.86
C ALA A 286 -6.35 -0.06 4.25
N PRO A 287 -5.43 0.52 3.48
CA PRO A 287 -3.99 0.33 3.66
C PRO A 287 -3.45 0.76 5.02
N ASP A 288 -4.04 1.76 5.65
CA ASP A 288 -3.60 2.31 6.93
C ASP A 288 -4.71 3.05 7.68
N SER A 289 -4.38 3.48 8.91
CA SER A 289 -5.28 4.21 9.81
C SER A 289 -5.32 5.71 9.51
N GLY A 290 -6.45 6.34 9.83
CA GLY A 290 -6.60 7.79 9.84
C GLY A 290 -5.67 8.50 10.83
N ARG A 291 -5.18 7.80 11.84
CA ARG A 291 -4.26 8.35 12.86
C ARG A 291 -2.94 8.87 12.29
N SER A 292 -2.54 8.37 11.11
CA SER A 292 -1.33 8.84 10.41
C SER A 292 -1.51 10.18 9.70
N TYR A 293 -2.70 10.77 9.77
CA TYR A 293 -3.11 11.97 9.00
C TYR A 293 -3.81 13.03 9.88
N ILE A 294 -3.52 13.04 11.18
CA ILE A 294 -4.03 14.03 12.14
C ILE A 294 -3.03 15.19 12.23
#